data_b4170e0014089cfe0bffdfb1eedfd574
#
_entry.id   b4170e0014089cfe0bffdfb1eedfd574
#
_cell.length_a   1.000
_cell.length_b   1.000
_cell.length_c   1.000
_cell.angle_alpha   90.00
_cell.angle_beta   90.00
_cell.angle_gamma   90.00
#
_symmetry.space_group_name_H-M   'P 1'
#
loop_
_entity.id
_entity.type
_entity.pdbx_description
1 polymer ?
#
loop_
_entity_poly.entity_id
_entity_poly.type
_entity_poly.pdbx_seq_one_letter_code
_entity_poly.pdbx_strand_id
1 'polypeptide(L)'
;MEKVEISELRERMEFCEQIIDWLYSEWGNNNRLFWSNWVKSSLSEFDVPKTYVVTVNNELAGTYSLWRCDLQSCQNLFPWFGGLFVSERYRGGIYNGRKLGEYMLEHAVKELRTMNYHTAYLFTEKSPEYYIRNGWSFLQMAPDENDNLVSICEISLGE
;
A
#
# COMPACT_ATOMS: atom_id res chain seq x y z
N MET A 1 -15.22 -4.32 21.23
CA MET A 1 -14.37 -3.46 20.39
C MET A 1 -13.48 -4.32 19.52
N GLU A 2 -13.38 -4.00 18.25
CA GLU A 2 -12.60 -4.79 17.33
C GLU A 2 -11.11 -4.44 17.42
N LYS A 3 -10.27 -5.46 17.30
CA LYS A 3 -8.84 -5.31 17.38
C LYS A 3 -8.25 -5.23 15.97
N VAL A 4 -7.92 -4.02 15.54
CA VAL A 4 -7.26 -3.79 14.26
C VAL A 4 -5.75 -3.67 14.50
N GLU A 5 -4.98 -4.54 13.85
CA GLU A 5 -3.51 -4.53 13.97
C GLU A 5 -2.87 -4.50 12.60
N ILE A 6 -1.75 -3.79 12.49
CA ILE A 6 -0.93 -3.75 11.29
C ILE A 6 0.49 -4.15 11.68
N SER A 7 1.01 -5.15 10.98
CA SER A 7 2.34 -5.71 11.21
C SER A 7 3.08 -5.87 9.91
N GLU A 8 4.40 -5.99 9.96
CA GLU A 8 5.17 -6.33 8.76
C GLU A 8 4.91 -7.77 8.36
N LEU A 9 4.79 -8.00 7.05
CA LEU A 9 4.57 -9.37 6.54
C LEU A 9 5.69 -10.31 6.98
N ARG A 10 6.94 -9.84 7.04
CA ARG A 10 8.07 -10.69 7.46
C ARG A 10 7.90 -11.28 8.85
N GLU A 11 7.05 -10.68 9.68
CA GLU A 11 6.73 -11.16 11.02
C GLU A 11 5.47 -12.03 11.06
N ARG A 12 4.73 -12.09 9.95
CA ARG A 12 3.46 -12.81 9.83
C ARG A 12 3.41 -13.60 8.53
N MET A 13 4.42 -14.45 8.33
CA MET A 13 4.58 -15.20 7.08
C MET A 13 3.48 -16.22 6.80
N GLU A 14 2.67 -16.55 7.80
CA GLU A 14 1.49 -17.39 7.59
C GLU A 14 0.51 -16.78 6.57
N PHE A 15 0.57 -15.45 6.36
CA PHE A 15 -0.32 -14.76 5.43
C PHE A 15 0.29 -14.52 4.05
N CYS A 16 1.56 -14.90 3.85
CA CYS A 16 2.30 -14.56 2.64
C CYS A 16 1.62 -15.08 1.37
N GLU A 17 1.24 -16.35 1.35
CA GLU A 17 0.63 -16.95 0.16
C GLU A 17 -0.74 -16.34 -0.15
N GLN A 18 -1.54 -16.04 0.87
CA GLN A 18 -2.83 -15.39 0.67
C GLN A 18 -2.67 -13.99 0.08
N ILE A 19 -1.67 -13.22 0.55
CA ILE A 19 -1.39 -11.90 0.03
C ILE A 19 -0.95 -11.97 -1.44
N ILE A 20 -0.09 -12.93 -1.77
CA ILE A 20 0.33 -13.14 -3.16
C ILE A 20 -0.90 -13.42 -4.05
N ASP A 21 -1.81 -14.28 -3.59
CA ASP A 21 -3.03 -14.59 -4.32
C ASP A 21 -3.91 -13.35 -4.52
N TRP A 22 -4.05 -12.53 -3.50
CA TRP A 22 -4.83 -11.30 -3.58
C TRP A 22 -4.27 -10.33 -4.62
N LEU A 23 -2.97 -10.07 -4.58
CA LEU A 23 -2.32 -9.13 -5.48
C LEU A 23 -2.34 -9.67 -6.92
N TYR A 24 -2.12 -10.97 -7.09
CA TYR A 24 -2.21 -11.60 -8.39
C TYR A 24 -3.64 -11.51 -8.96
N SER A 25 -4.65 -11.76 -8.14
CA SER A 25 -6.04 -11.67 -8.56
C SER A 25 -6.45 -10.24 -8.95
N GLU A 26 -5.96 -9.24 -8.21
CA GLU A 26 -6.36 -7.85 -8.41
C GLU A 26 -5.61 -7.18 -9.57
N TRP A 27 -4.30 -7.42 -9.68
CA TRP A 27 -3.44 -6.73 -10.64
C TRP A 27 -2.66 -7.67 -11.56
N GLY A 28 -3.13 -8.88 -11.76
CA GLY A 28 -2.41 -9.98 -12.37
C GLY A 28 -2.20 -9.92 -13.86
N ASN A 29 -1.51 -8.91 -14.38
CA ASN A 29 -1.11 -8.87 -15.77
C ASN A 29 0.06 -9.82 -16.09
N ASN A 30 0.73 -10.33 -15.05
CA ASN A 30 1.83 -11.28 -15.11
C ASN A 30 1.41 -12.60 -14.47
N ASN A 31 2.29 -13.59 -14.44
CA ASN A 31 1.97 -14.85 -13.78
C ASN A 31 2.16 -14.73 -12.25
N ARG A 32 1.70 -15.75 -11.53
CA ARG A 32 1.77 -15.75 -10.08
C ARG A 32 3.20 -15.72 -9.57
N LEU A 33 4.16 -16.27 -10.30
CA LEU A 33 5.58 -16.24 -9.92
C LEU A 33 6.11 -14.81 -9.85
N PHE A 34 5.68 -13.94 -10.77
CA PHE A 34 6.02 -12.52 -10.71
C PHE A 34 5.57 -11.92 -9.36
N TRP A 35 4.31 -12.16 -9.00
CA TRP A 35 3.75 -11.62 -7.75
C TRP A 35 4.37 -12.24 -6.51
N SER A 36 4.70 -13.53 -6.57
CA SER A 36 5.43 -14.20 -5.49
C SER A 36 6.78 -13.54 -5.25
N ASN A 37 7.55 -13.31 -6.31
CA ASN A 37 8.83 -12.61 -6.20
C ASN A 37 8.66 -11.16 -5.74
N TRP A 38 7.66 -10.47 -6.27
CA TRP A 38 7.37 -9.09 -5.92
C TRP A 38 7.14 -8.95 -4.41
N VAL A 39 6.27 -9.79 -3.86
CA VAL A 39 5.96 -9.78 -2.42
C VAL A 39 7.17 -10.20 -1.60
N LYS A 40 7.86 -11.28 -1.99
CA LYS A 40 9.02 -11.76 -1.24
C LYS A 40 10.20 -10.79 -1.27
N SER A 41 10.29 -9.95 -2.30
CA SER A 41 11.32 -8.91 -2.35
C SER A 41 11.05 -7.78 -1.35
N SER A 42 9.87 -7.74 -0.75
CA SER A 42 9.44 -6.69 0.17
C SER A 42 9.55 -7.07 1.65
N LEU A 43 10.37 -8.06 1.97
CA LEU A 43 10.58 -8.51 3.35
C LEU A 43 11.77 -7.82 4.01
N SER A 44 12.03 -6.59 3.62
CA SER A 44 13.14 -5.80 4.14
C SER A 44 12.99 -5.50 5.62
N GLU A 45 14.09 -5.55 6.35
CA GLU A 45 14.08 -5.34 7.79
C GLU A 45 14.07 -3.85 8.18
N PHE A 46 14.82 -3.02 7.47
CA PHE A 46 15.08 -1.64 7.92
C PHE A 46 14.47 -0.56 7.05
N ASP A 47 14.22 -0.81 5.78
CA ASP A 47 13.82 0.21 4.82
C ASP A 47 12.94 -0.39 3.74
N VAL A 48 12.45 0.43 2.81
CA VAL A 48 11.67 -0.06 1.66
C VAL A 48 12.54 -0.98 0.78
N PRO A 49 11.93 -1.97 0.11
CA PRO A 49 10.50 -2.26 0.06
C PRO A 49 10.00 -3.07 1.25
N LYS A 50 8.78 -2.78 1.68
CA LYS A 50 8.13 -3.49 2.77
C LYS A 50 6.67 -3.78 2.43
N THR A 51 6.17 -4.93 2.86
CA THR A 51 4.74 -5.27 2.80
C THR A 51 4.22 -5.44 4.22
N TYR A 52 3.01 -4.95 4.44
CA TYR A 52 2.34 -4.98 5.73
C TYR A 52 1.05 -5.80 5.64
N VAL A 53 0.68 -6.41 6.74
CA VAL A 53 -0.56 -7.16 6.89
C VAL A 53 -1.48 -6.43 7.86
N VAL A 54 -2.75 -6.40 7.53
CA VAL A 54 -3.78 -5.82 8.39
C VAL A 54 -4.69 -6.94 8.85
N THR A 55 -4.85 -7.06 10.17
CA THR A 55 -5.75 -8.05 10.75
C THR A 55 -6.86 -7.37 11.54
N VAL A 56 -8.03 -7.99 11.53
CA VAL A 56 -9.14 -7.63 12.38
C VAL A 56 -9.45 -8.85 13.23
N ASN A 57 -9.32 -8.73 14.54
CA ASN A 57 -9.50 -9.84 15.48
C ASN A 57 -8.69 -11.07 15.06
N ASN A 58 -7.43 -10.85 14.69
CA ASN A 58 -6.45 -11.86 14.26
C ASN A 58 -6.73 -12.51 12.90
N GLU A 59 -7.76 -12.08 12.17
CA GLU A 59 -8.01 -12.56 10.81
C GLU A 59 -7.44 -11.60 9.79
N LEU A 60 -6.81 -12.12 8.75
CA LEU A 60 -6.25 -11.30 7.69
C LEU A 60 -7.35 -10.54 6.94
N ALA A 61 -7.27 -9.23 6.92
CA ALA A 61 -8.29 -8.36 6.35
C ALA A 61 -7.78 -7.51 5.18
N GLY A 62 -6.49 -7.23 5.14
CA GLY A 62 -5.94 -6.39 4.07
C GLY A 62 -4.42 -6.38 4.05
N THR A 63 -3.88 -5.65 3.08
CA THR A 63 -2.44 -5.48 2.91
C THR A 63 -2.15 -4.16 2.21
N TYR A 64 -0.96 -3.63 2.44
CA TYR A 64 -0.39 -2.55 1.63
C TYR A 64 1.12 -2.70 1.63
N SER A 65 1.77 -1.97 0.73
CA SER A 65 3.22 -2.03 0.60
C SER A 65 3.83 -0.65 0.44
N LEU A 66 5.10 -0.57 0.76
CA LEU A 66 5.94 0.60 0.50
C LEU A 66 7.02 0.15 -0.49
N TRP A 67 7.07 0.82 -1.64
CA TRP A 67 7.92 0.43 -2.77
C TRP A 67 8.95 1.51 -3.09
N ARG A 68 10.06 1.10 -3.73
CA ARG A 68 11.03 2.03 -4.27
C ARG A 68 10.48 2.74 -5.50
N CYS A 69 9.83 1.98 -6.40
CA CYS A 69 9.23 2.54 -7.59
C CYS A 69 7.97 1.75 -7.94
N ASP A 70 6.83 2.39 -7.87
CA ASP A 70 5.53 1.79 -8.18
C ASP A 70 5.01 2.23 -9.56
N LEU A 71 5.57 3.30 -10.11
CA LEU A 71 5.20 3.83 -11.41
C LEU A 71 6.47 4.08 -12.22
N GLN A 72 6.73 3.22 -13.20
CA GLN A 72 8.00 3.21 -13.93
C GLN A 72 8.30 4.49 -14.69
N SER A 73 7.28 5.24 -15.11
CA SER A 73 7.49 6.50 -15.80
C SER A 73 7.98 7.63 -14.88
N CYS A 74 8.02 7.40 -13.57
CA CYS A 74 8.39 8.40 -12.57
C CYS A 74 9.47 7.88 -11.63
N GLN A 75 10.64 7.56 -12.20
CA GLN A 75 11.77 7.01 -11.45
C GLN A 75 12.36 7.97 -10.41
N ASN A 76 12.15 9.26 -10.61
CA ASN A 76 12.65 10.31 -9.71
C ASN A 76 11.80 10.47 -8.44
N LEU A 77 10.64 9.85 -8.38
CA LEU A 77 9.76 9.94 -7.21
C LEU A 77 9.90 8.66 -6.39
N PHE A 78 10.12 8.82 -5.11
CA PHE A 78 10.24 7.69 -4.19
C PHE A 78 10.27 8.19 -2.74
N PRO A 79 9.83 7.42 -1.71
CA PRO A 79 9.22 6.09 -1.84
C PRO A 79 7.74 6.15 -2.21
N TRP A 80 7.16 5.00 -2.54
CA TRP A 80 5.78 4.87 -2.97
C TRP A 80 4.95 4.05 -1.98
N PHE A 81 3.74 4.50 -1.72
CA PHE A 81 2.70 3.71 -1.09
C PHE A 81 1.91 3.02 -2.20
N GLY A 82 1.70 1.72 -2.10
CA GLY A 82 0.97 1.01 -3.13
C GLY A 82 0.45 -0.34 -2.66
N GLY A 83 -0.19 -1.06 -3.57
CA GLY A 83 -0.73 -2.39 -3.30
C GLY A 83 -1.79 -2.41 -2.20
N LEU A 84 -2.52 -1.32 -2.03
CA LEU A 84 -3.59 -1.26 -1.04
C LEU A 84 -4.72 -2.19 -1.42
N PHE A 85 -4.96 -3.18 -0.60
CA PHE A 85 -6.02 -4.17 -0.83
C PHE A 85 -6.75 -4.47 0.48
N VAL A 86 -8.07 -4.41 0.43
CA VAL A 86 -8.94 -4.83 1.53
C VAL A 86 -9.74 -6.02 1.03
N SER A 87 -9.73 -7.12 1.78
CA SER A 87 -10.50 -8.31 1.46
C SER A 87 -11.98 -7.97 1.34
N GLU A 88 -12.67 -8.62 0.40
CA GLU A 88 -14.08 -8.37 0.12
C GLU A 88 -14.95 -8.40 1.38
N ARG A 89 -14.68 -9.34 2.27
CA ARG A 89 -15.40 -9.48 3.53
C ARG A 89 -15.34 -8.21 4.40
N TYR A 90 -14.26 -7.45 4.30
CA TYR A 90 -14.01 -6.28 5.15
C TYR A 90 -14.21 -4.95 4.43
N ARG A 91 -14.49 -4.98 3.12
CA ARG A 91 -14.72 -3.75 2.34
C ARG A 91 -15.96 -3.03 2.79
N GLY A 92 -15.85 -1.70 2.92
CA GLY A 92 -16.97 -0.85 3.34
C GLY A 92 -17.31 -0.94 4.82
N GLY A 93 -16.65 -1.83 5.57
CA GLY A 93 -16.87 -1.96 7.00
C GLY A 93 -16.26 -0.80 7.78
N ILE A 94 -16.82 -0.56 8.95
CA ILE A 94 -16.35 0.45 9.89
C ILE A 94 -15.82 -0.27 11.13
N TYR A 95 -14.58 0.00 11.49
CA TYR A 95 -13.88 -0.66 12.59
C TYR A 95 -13.41 0.41 13.58
N ASN A 96 -14.02 0.44 14.75
CA ASN A 96 -13.77 1.49 15.75
C ASN A 96 -13.93 2.90 15.16
N GLY A 97 -14.97 3.10 14.33
CA GLY A 97 -15.31 4.38 13.72
C GLY A 97 -14.51 4.75 12.46
N ARG A 98 -13.66 3.86 11.95
CA ARG A 98 -12.81 4.13 10.80
C ARG A 98 -12.84 2.98 9.79
N LYS A 99 -12.59 3.30 8.52
CA LYS A 99 -12.37 2.28 7.48
C LYS A 99 -10.95 1.74 7.55
N LEU A 100 -10.74 0.50 7.11
CA LEU A 100 -9.41 -0.10 7.16
C LEU A 100 -8.39 0.66 6.32
N GLY A 101 -8.80 1.20 5.16
CA GLY A 101 -7.90 2.00 4.35
C GLY A 101 -7.33 3.22 5.07
N GLU A 102 -8.12 3.84 5.95
CA GLU A 102 -7.66 4.98 6.75
C GLU A 102 -6.59 4.55 7.76
N TYR A 103 -6.76 3.39 8.40
CA TYR A 103 -5.73 2.83 9.28
C TYR A 103 -4.43 2.58 8.52
N MET A 104 -4.53 2.03 7.31
CA MET A 104 -3.35 1.71 6.49
C MET A 104 -2.61 2.97 6.06
N LEU A 105 -3.33 3.99 5.59
CA LEU A 105 -2.70 5.25 5.17
C LEU A 105 -1.99 5.94 6.34
N GLU A 106 -2.61 5.95 7.50
CA GLU A 106 -2.01 6.54 8.70
C GLU A 106 -0.78 5.75 9.15
N HIS A 107 -0.87 4.42 9.13
CA HIS A 107 0.26 3.56 9.49
C HIS A 107 1.44 3.76 8.54
N ALA A 108 1.17 3.83 7.23
CA ALA A 108 2.20 4.06 6.23
C ALA A 108 2.96 5.36 6.47
N VAL A 109 2.26 6.44 6.80
CA VAL A 109 2.87 7.74 7.10
C VAL A 109 3.79 7.62 8.32
N LYS A 110 3.33 6.94 9.37
CA LYS A 110 4.15 6.73 10.58
C LYS A 110 5.41 5.93 10.28
N GLU A 111 5.28 4.84 9.51
CA GLU A 111 6.42 4.00 9.15
C GLU A 111 7.43 4.76 8.31
N LEU A 112 6.96 5.51 7.32
CA LEU A 112 7.85 6.31 6.46
C LEU A 112 8.58 7.41 7.24
N ARG A 113 7.92 7.99 8.24
CA ARG A 113 8.58 8.97 9.14
C ARG A 113 9.70 8.32 9.93
N THR A 114 9.48 7.12 10.46
CA THR A 114 10.53 6.41 11.21
C THR A 114 11.71 6.03 10.34
N MET A 115 11.49 5.87 9.03
CA MET A 115 12.56 5.61 8.05
C MET A 115 13.24 6.90 7.59
N ASN A 116 12.84 8.08 8.12
CA ASN A 116 13.42 9.40 7.82
C ASN A 116 13.15 9.90 6.40
N TYR A 117 12.05 9.48 5.79
CA TYR A 117 11.61 10.06 4.52
C TYR A 117 10.86 11.37 4.77
N HIS A 118 11.01 12.32 3.86
CA HIS A 118 10.37 13.63 3.96
C HIS A 118 9.10 13.74 3.13
N THR A 119 8.98 12.91 2.10
CA THR A 119 7.84 12.91 1.18
C THR A 119 7.58 11.48 0.74
N ALA A 120 6.33 11.16 0.45
CA ALA A 120 5.96 9.88 -0.15
C ALA A 120 4.94 10.10 -1.25
N TYR A 121 4.81 9.12 -2.13
CA TYR A 121 3.99 9.21 -3.33
C TYR A 121 3.07 8.01 -3.45
N LEU A 122 1.95 8.20 -4.14
CA LEU A 122 1.08 7.10 -4.58
C LEU A 122 0.50 7.48 -5.94
N PHE A 123 0.04 6.48 -6.68
CA PHE A 123 -0.77 6.77 -7.84
C PHE A 123 -2.11 6.03 -7.75
N THR A 124 -3.11 6.56 -8.43
CA THR A 124 -4.42 5.94 -8.51
C THR A 124 -4.98 6.08 -9.92
N GLU A 125 -5.59 5.01 -10.41
CA GLU A 125 -6.30 5.01 -11.69
C GLU A 125 -7.66 5.71 -11.57
N LYS A 126 -8.18 5.78 -10.35
CA LYS A 126 -9.46 6.42 -10.02
C LYS A 126 -9.24 7.86 -9.59
N SER A 127 -10.31 8.55 -9.20
CA SER A 127 -10.23 9.90 -8.66
C SER A 127 -9.31 9.95 -7.44
N PRO A 128 -8.44 10.96 -7.32
CA PRO A 128 -7.57 11.10 -6.16
C PRO A 128 -8.27 11.61 -4.91
N GLU A 129 -9.55 11.91 -4.96
CA GLU A 129 -10.28 12.55 -3.86
C GLU A 129 -10.19 11.80 -2.53
N TYR A 130 -10.25 10.47 -2.58
CA TYR A 130 -10.12 9.66 -1.36
C TYR A 130 -8.82 9.95 -0.63
N TYR A 131 -7.72 10.02 -1.39
CA TYR A 131 -6.40 10.28 -0.81
C TYR A 131 -6.26 11.72 -0.36
N ILE A 132 -6.84 12.65 -1.12
CA ILE A 132 -6.84 14.07 -0.74
C ILE A 132 -7.56 14.27 0.61
N ARG A 133 -8.68 13.59 0.82
CA ARG A 133 -9.40 13.64 2.09
C ARG A 133 -8.58 13.05 3.24
N ASN A 134 -7.61 12.21 2.93
CA ASN A 134 -6.73 11.56 3.93
C ASN A 134 -5.38 12.25 4.05
N GLY A 135 -5.27 13.50 3.62
CA GLY A 135 -4.09 14.33 3.86
C GLY A 135 -3.06 14.37 2.72
N TRP A 136 -3.32 13.68 1.63
CA TRP A 136 -2.46 13.71 0.45
C TRP A 136 -2.84 14.88 -0.46
N SER A 137 -1.91 15.29 -1.32
CA SER A 137 -2.13 16.36 -2.30
C SER A 137 -1.90 15.85 -3.71
N PHE A 138 -2.71 16.30 -4.65
CA PHE A 138 -2.50 15.97 -6.06
C PHE A 138 -1.20 16.62 -6.55
N LEU A 139 -0.35 15.85 -7.23
CA LEU A 139 0.92 16.34 -7.76
C LEU A 139 0.86 16.53 -9.27
N GLN A 140 0.56 15.47 -10.01
CA GLN A 140 0.57 15.47 -11.46
C GLN A 140 -0.09 14.22 -12.04
N MET A 141 -0.37 14.25 -13.34
CA MET A 141 -0.73 13.05 -14.09
C MET A 141 0.54 12.44 -14.69
N ALA A 142 0.55 11.15 -14.90
CA ALA A 142 1.63 10.45 -15.59
C ALA A 142 1.09 9.17 -16.23
N PRO A 143 1.74 8.65 -17.28
CA PRO A 143 1.32 7.40 -17.90
C PRO A 143 1.77 6.18 -17.11
N ASP A 144 0.90 5.17 -17.03
CA ASP A 144 1.27 3.85 -16.53
C ASP A 144 1.89 3.02 -17.66
N GLU A 145 2.16 1.74 -17.40
CA GLU A 145 2.79 0.83 -18.37
C GLU A 145 1.94 0.58 -19.62
N ASN A 146 0.65 0.85 -19.56
CA ASN A 146 -0.29 0.67 -20.67
C ASN A 146 -0.65 2.01 -21.33
N ASP A 147 0.12 3.07 -21.07
CA ASP A 147 -0.12 4.43 -21.56
C ASP A 147 -1.43 5.07 -21.06
N ASN A 148 -2.00 4.53 -19.99
CA ASN A 148 -3.14 5.17 -19.35
C ASN A 148 -2.65 6.24 -18.37
N LEU A 149 -3.28 7.42 -18.40
CA LEU A 149 -2.92 8.46 -17.45
C LEU A 149 -3.48 8.15 -16.06
N VAL A 150 -2.61 8.22 -15.07
CA VAL A 150 -2.97 8.03 -13.66
C VAL A 150 -2.67 9.30 -12.89
N SER A 151 -3.34 9.48 -11.76
CA SER A 151 -3.12 10.61 -10.86
C SER A 151 -2.06 10.25 -9.84
N ILE A 152 -1.04 11.09 -9.70
CA ILE A 152 -0.02 10.95 -8.65
C ILE A 152 -0.37 11.92 -7.53
N CYS A 153 -0.36 11.41 -6.31
CA CYS A 153 -0.50 12.20 -5.10
C CYS A 153 0.79 12.12 -4.29
N GLU A 154 1.03 13.15 -3.50
CA GLU A 154 2.17 13.20 -2.58
C GLU A 154 1.70 13.59 -1.18
N ILE A 155 2.49 13.24 -0.19
CA ILE A 155 2.28 13.67 1.18
C ILE A 155 3.62 14.11 1.78
N SER A 156 3.61 15.25 2.48
CA SER A 156 4.73 15.69 3.26
C SER A 156 4.73 14.93 4.59
N LEU A 157 5.86 14.36 4.93
CA LEU A 157 6.02 13.56 6.15
C LEU A 157 6.58 14.42 7.31
N GLY A 158 6.83 15.69 7.03
CA GLY A 158 7.43 16.57 7.99
C GLY A 158 8.96 16.44 8.05
N GLU A 159 9.54 17.10 9.00
CA GLU A 159 10.99 17.11 9.21
C GLU A 159 11.48 15.93 10.04
#